data_1dded6baff4372d11fdd5b3563e7bcf0
#
_entry.id   1dded6baff4372d11fdd5b3563e7bcf0
#
_cell.length_a   1.000
_cell.length_b   1.000
_cell.length_c   1.000
_cell.angle_alpha   90.00
_cell.angle_beta   90.00
_cell.angle_gamma   90.00
#
_symmetry.space_group_name_H-M   'P 1'
#
loop_
_entity.id
_entity.type
_entity.pdbx_description
1 polymer ?
#
loop_
_entity_poly.entity_id
_entity_poly.type
_entity_poly.pdbx_seq_one_letter_code
_entity_poly.pdbx_strand_id
1 'polypeptide(L)'
;LGLEREWKVIIVGAGKIGAALANYRGFRQRGFTIVGVYDNDPKKVGQPWGEAIVRSMDELPRDVAREEASIAVLAIPSENAQAVVDLVVNAGVRAILNFAPAQITVPPHVSLK
;
A
#
# COMPACT_ATOMS: atom_id res chain seq x y z
N LEU A 1 -5.18 -24.86 7.16
CA LEU A 1 -5.58 -24.05 8.26
C LEU A 1 -5.41 -22.59 7.94
N GLY A 2 -6.29 -21.76 8.48
CA GLY A 2 -6.22 -20.30 8.29
C GLY A 2 -4.95 -19.69 8.83
N LEU A 3 -4.22 -20.42 9.65
CA LEU A 3 -2.96 -19.97 10.24
C LEU A 3 -1.90 -19.67 9.19
N GLU A 4 -2.02 -20.27 8.02
CA GLU A 4 -1.04 -20.13 6.96
C GLU A 4 -1.37 -18.99 6.01
N ARG A 5 -2.43 -18.24 6.27
CA ARG A 5 -2.86 -17.19 5.37
C ARG A 5 -1.81 -16.09 5.29
N GLU A 6 -1.49 -15.71 4.07
CA GLU A 6 -0.59 -14.61 3.76
C GLU A 6 -1.41 -13.41 3.29
N TRP A 7 -1.14 -12.25 3.86
CA TRP A 7 -1.78 -11.00 3.47
C TRP A 7 -0.78 -10.18 2.66
N LYS A 8 -1.09 -9.94 1.41
CA LYS A 8 -0.21 -9.16 0.54
C LYS A 8 -0.58 -7.71 0.60
N VAL A 9 0.41 -6.87 0.86
CA VAL A 9 0.24 -5.46 1.18
C VAL A 9 1.05 -4.63 0.21
N ILE A 10 0.45 -3.54 -0.28
CA ILE A 10 1.19 -2.51 -0.97
C ILE A 10 1.28 -1.26 -0.10
N ILE A 11 2.34 -0.49 -0.28
CA ILE A 11 2.52 0.77 0.41
C ILE A 11 2.54 1.88 -0.63
N VAL A 12 1.72 2.90 -0.43
CA VAL A 12 1.70 4.07 -1.29
C VAL A 12 2.25 5.24 -0.49
N GLY A 13 3.37 5.78 -0.94
CA GLY A 13 4.10 6.82 -0.24
C GLY A 13 5.39 6.27 0.35
N ALA A 14 6.51 6.54 -0.33
CA ALA A 14 7.83 6.02 0.08
C ALA A 14 8.48 6.98 1.09
N GLY A 15 7.83 7.13 2.25
CA GLY A 15 8.30 8.01 3.32
C GLY A 15 8.62 7.25 4.59
N LYS A 16 8.70 8.00 5.70
CA LYS A 16 9.14 7.45 6.99
C LYS A 16 8.15 6.48 7.61
N ILE A 17 6.85 6.77 7.48
CA ILE A 17 5.83 5.90 8.06
C ILE A 17 5.84 4.53 7.38
N GLY A 18 5.87 4.51 6.06
CA GLY A 18 5.94 3.26 5.33
C GLY A 18 7.21 2.49 5.64
N ALA A 19 8.35 3.19 5.76
CA ALA A 19 9.62 2.55 6.08
C ALA A 19 9.56 1.90 7.47
N ALA A 20 8.96 2.57 8.44
CA ALA A 20 8.82 2.02 9.80
C ALA A 20 7.99 0.74 9.78
N LEU A 21 6.89 0.73 9.02
CA LEU A 21 6.04 -0.46 8.88
C LEU A 21 6.78 -1.61 8.20
N ALA A 22 7.53 -1.31 7.13
CA ALA A 22 8.27 -2.32 6.40
C ALA A 22 9.31 -3.00 7.28
N ASN A 23 9.90 -2.26 8.21
CA ASN A 23 10.95 -2.77 9.09
C ASN A 23 10.41 -3.42 10.35
N TYR A 24 9.11 -3.35 10.58
CA TYR A 24 8.52 -3.93 11.77
C TYR A 24 8.42 -5.45 11.61
N ARG A 25 9.14 -6.17 12.47
CA ARG A 25 9.17 -7.63 12.41
C ARG A 25 7.81 -8.27 12.63
N GLY A 26 6.99 -7.68 13.50
CA GLY A 26 5.68 -8.20 13.80
C GLY A 26 4.76 -8.24 12.58
N PHE A 27 5.01 -7.38 11.60
CA PHE A 27 4.24 -7.32 10.37
C PHE A 27 4.35 -8.65 9.62
N ARG A 28 5.60 -9.07 9.38
CA ARG A 28 5.85 -10.35 8.69
C ARG A 28 5.40 -11.55 9.52
N GLN A 29 5.63 -11.51 10.82
CA GLN A 29 5.25 -12.61 11.70
C GLN A 29 3.74 -12.83 11.73
N ARG A 30 2.96 -11.81 11.45
CA ARG A 30 1.49 -11.90 11.41
C ARG A 30 0.95 -12.23 10.03
N GLY A 31 1.83 -12.59 9.11
CA GLY A 31 1.43 -13.01 7.78
C GLY A 31 1.30 -11.90 6.76
N PHE A 32 1.81 -10.70 7.07
CA PHE A 32 1.78 -9.58 6.12
C PHE A 32 3.07 -9.54 5.32
N THR A 33 2.93 -9.49 4.01
CA THR A 33 4.06 -9.42 3.09
C THR A 33 3.90 -8.19 2.21
N ILE A 34 4.91 -7.34 2.17
CA ILE A 34 4.90 -6.15 1.32
C ILE A 34 5.33 -6.57 -0.08
N VAL A 35 4.44 -6.41 -1.04
CA VAL A 35 4.70 -6.82 -2.42
C VAL A 35 4.99 -5.65 -3.35
N GLY A 36 4.85 -4.42 -2.90
CA GLY A 36 5.20 -3.26 -3.70
C GLY A 36 5.15 -1.97 -2.90
N VAL A 37 5.98 -1.02 -3.31
CA VAL A 37 6.05 0.33 -2.75
C VAL A 37 5.96 1.30 -3.90
N TYR A 38 5.11 2.30 -3.79
CA TYR A 38 4.79 3.20 -4.90
C TYR A 38 4.84 4.65 -4.47
N ASP A 39 5.26 5.50 -5.38
CA ASP A 39 5.27 6.94 -5.18
C ASP A 39 5.14 7.63 -6.53
N ASN A 40 4.56 8.83 -6.53
CA ASN A 40 4.47 9.63 -7.75
C ASN A 40 5.61 10.63 -7.90
N ASP A 41 6.51 10.70 -6.92
CA ASP A 41 7.66 11.59 -6.97
C ASP A 41 8.73 10.95 -7.85
N PRO A 42 9.08 11.55 -9.00
CA PRO A 42 10.08 10.97 -9.88
C PRO A 42 11.46 10.87 -9.25
N LYS A 43 11.73 11.62 -8.20
CA LYS A 43 13.00 11.51 -7.48
C LYS A 43 13.08 10.25 -6.62
N LYS A 44 11.93 9.70 -6.25
CA LYS A 44 11.86 8.51 -5.43
C LYS A 44 11.73 7.23 -6.24
N VAL A 45 11.07 7.31 -7.39
CA VAL A 45 10.88 6.14 -8.25
C VAL A 45 12.23 5.60 -8.70
N GLY A 46 12.44 4.30 -8.55
CA GLY A 46 13.68 3.64 -8.88
C GLY A 46 14.69 3.60 -7.75
N GLN A 47 14.43 4.26 -6.64
CA GLN A 47 15.35 4.29 -5.53
C GLN A 47 15.11 3.12 -4.57
N PRO A 48 16.16 2.67 -3.87
CA PRO A 48 15.99 1.64 -2.86
C PRO A 48 15.13 2.15 -1.69
N TRP A 49 14.32 1.25 -1.16
CA TRP A 49 13.48 1.53 0.00
C TRP A 49 13.41 0.24 0.82
N GLY A 50 14.32 0.12 1.78
CA GLY A 50 14.55 -1.16 2.43
C GLY A 50 15.05 -2.18 1.41
N GLU A 51 14.43 -3.33 1.36
CA GLU A 51 14.76 -4.38 0.38
C GLU A 51 14.02 -4.20 -0.94
N ALA A 52 13.15 -3.22 -1.04
CA ALA A 52 12.35 -2.98 -2.23
C ALA A 52 12.92 -1.83 -3.07
N ILE A 53 12.39 -1.68 -4.26
CA ILE A 53 12.65 -0.54 -5.14
C ILE A 53 11.33 0.19 -5.30
N VAL A 54 11.33 1.51 -5.13
CA VAL A 54 10.13 2.32 -5.29
C VAL A 54 9.70 2.30 -6.75
N ARG A 55 8.41 2.02 -6.98
CA ARG A 55 7.83 1.93 -8.32
C ARG A 55 6.93 3.12 -8.60
N SER A 56 6.71 3.39 -9.88
CA SER A 56 5.77 4.40 -10.32
C SER A 56 4.33 3.99 -9.99
N MET A 57 3.48 4.96 -9.70
CA MET A 57 2.06 4.73 -9.51
C MET A 57 1.41 4.10 -10.74
N ASP A 58 1.99 4.29 -11.93
CA ASP A 58 1.46 3.71 -13.16
C ASP A 58 1.50 2.18 -13.14
N GLU A 59 2.40 1.60 -12.38
CA GLU A 59 2.53 0.14 -12.29
C GLU A 59 1.59 -0.47 -11.25
N LEU A 60 0.99 0.34 -10.39
CA LEU A 60 0.23 -0.15 -9.24
C LEU A 60 -0.96 -1.02 -9.63
N PRO A 61 -1.84 -0.61 -10.56
CA PRO A 61 -3.00 -1.46 -10.87
C PRO A 61 -2.61 -2.84 -11.39
N ARG A 62 -1.59 -2.90 -12.26
CA ARG A 62 -1.10 -4.18 -12.79
C ARG A 62 -0.55 -5.05 -11.68
N ASP A 63 0.24 -4.45 -10.79
CA ASP A 63 0.89 -5.20 -9.72
C ASP A 63 -0.13 -5.71 -8.70
N VAL A 64 -1.14 -4.91 -8.35
CA VAL A 64 -2.20 -5.33 -7.44
C VAL A 64 -2.91 -6.56 -8.01
N ALA A 65 -3.23 -6.54 -9.30
CA ALA A 65 -3.91 -7.66 -9.94
C ALA A 65 -3.01 -8.90 -9.98
N ARG A 66 -1.75 -8.71 -10.37
CA ARG A 66 -0.81 -9.82 -10.53
C ARG A 66 -0.47 -10.48 -9.21
N GLU A 67 -0.22 -9.66 -8.17
CA GLU A 67 0.16 -10.17 -6.86
C GLU A 67 -1.04 -10.51 -5.98
N GLU A 68 -2.22 -10.13 -6.40
CA GLU A 68 -3.44 -10.28 -5.60
C GLU A 68 -3.32 -9.57 -4.26
N ALA A 69 -2.79 -8.35 -4.28
CA ALA A 69 -2.67 -7.55 -3.07
C ALA A 69 -4.05 -7.16 -2.57
N SER A 70 -4.31 -7.36 -1.29
CA SER A 70 -5.61 -7.09 -0.70
C SER A 70 -5.62 -5.88 0.23
N ILE A 71 -4.46 -5.41 0.65
CA ILE A 71 -4.32 -4.33 1.62
C ILE A 71 -3.43 -3.24 1.05
N ALA A 72 -3.84 -1.98 1.20
CA ALA A 72 -3.01 -0.84 0.86
C ALA A 72 -2.78 0.03 2.09
N VAL A 73 -1.55 0.43 2.31
CA VAL A 73 -1.17 1.40 3.34
C VAL A 73 -0.93 2.73 2.63
N LEU A 74 -1.66 3.76 3.05
CA LEU A 74 -1.52 5.10 2.48
C LEU A 74 -0.72 5.99 3.43
N ALA A 75 0.41 6.48 2.95
CA ALA A 75 1.28 7.39 3.70
C ALA A 75 1.65 8.57 2.79
N ILE A 76 0.64 9.28 2.31
CA ILE A 76 0.74 10.33 1.30
C ILE A 76 0.09 11.62 1.80
N PRO A 77 0.39 12.77 1.17
CA PRO A 77 -0.28 14.03 1.51
C PRO A 77 -1.78 13.99 1.28
N SER A 78 -2.52 14.80 2.02
CA SER A 78 -3.99 14.79 2.02
C SER A 78 -4.60 15.10 0.66
N GLU A 79 -3.99 15.97 -0.12
CA GLU A 79 -4.56 16.41 -1.40
C GLU A 79 -4.65 15.30 -2.44
N ASN A 80 -3.87 14.23 -2.28
CA ASN A 80 -3.87 13.12 -3.22
C ASN A 80 -4.59 11.88 -2.70
N ALA A 81 -5.02 11.91 -1.44
CA ALA A 81 -5.44 10.70 -0.75
C ALA A 81 -6.65 10.05 -1.40
N GLN A 82 -7.71 10.81 -1.70
CA GLN A 82 -8.92 10.21 -2.27
C GLN A 82 -8.68 9.63 -3.66
N ALA A 83 -7.91 10.32 -4.49
CA ALA A 83 -7.59 9.80 -5.83
C ALA A 83 -6.84 8.48 -5.75
N VAL A 84 -5.91 8.36 -4.81
CA VAL A 84 -5.16 7.12 -4.61
C VAL A 84 -6.08 6.02 -4.07
N VAL A 85 -6.97 6.35 -3.14
CA VAL A 85 -7.96 5.39 -2.64
C VAL A 85 -8.78 4.82 -3.80
N ASP A 86 -9.28 5.70 -4.66
CA ASP A 86 -10.08 5.26 -5.79
C ASP A 86 -9.28 4.34 -6.72
N LEU A 87 -8.03 4.67 -6.94
CA LEU A 87 -7.14 3.86 -7.78
C LEU A 87 -6.94 2.46 -7.20
N VAL A 88 -6.61 2.37 -5.91
CA VAL A 88 -6.33 1.05 -5.31
C VAL A 88 -7.59 0.22 -5.16
N VAL A 89 -8.73 0.84 -4.86
CA VAL A 89 -10.00 0.13 -4.78
C VAL A 89 -10.37 -0.44 -6.14
N ASN A 90 -10.24 0.36 -7.20
CA ASN A 90 -10.53 -0.10 -8.55
C ASN A 90 -9.58 -1.23 -8.98
N ALA A 91 -8.37 -1.25 -8.45
CA ALA A 91 -7.41 -2.30 -8.77
C ALA A 91 -7.69 -3.61 -8.04
N GLY A 92 -8.52 -3.58 -6.98
CA GLY A 92 -8.91 -4.80 -6.28
C GLY A 92 -8.57 -4.86 -4.81
N VAL A 93 -7.98 -3.80 -4.26
CA VAL A 93 -7.67 -3.76 -2.82
C VAL A 93 -8.95 -3.72 -2.01
N ARG A 94 -8.99 -4.46 -0.91
CA ARG A 94 -10.19 -4.60 -0.07
C ARG A 94 -10.06 -3.97 1.31
N ALA A 95 -8.86 -3.58 1.71
CA ALA A 95 -8.65 -2.95 3.00
C ALA A 95 -7.61 -1.84 2.86
N ILE A 96 -7.84 -0.74 3.55
CA ILE A 96 -6.95 0.41 3.50
C ILE A 96 -6.60 0.83 4.93
N LEU A 97 -5.30 0.96 5.20
CA LEU A 97 -4.78 1.61 6.38
C LEU A 97 -4.38 3.02 6.00
N ASN A 98 -5.09 4.00 6.54
CA ASN A 98 -4.91 5.38 6.14
C ASN A 98 -4.08 6.16 7.16
N PHE A 99 -2.87 6.51 6.78
CA PHE A 99 -2.02 7.42 7.56
C PHE A 99 -1.97 8.81 6.97
N ALA A 100 -2.69 9.05 5.86
CA ALA A 100 -2.79 10.40 5.31
C ALA A 100 -3.68 11.25 6.22
N PRO A 101 -3.35 12.54 6.41
CA PRO A 101 -4.16 13.43 7.23
C PRO A 101 -5.39 13.94 6.45
N ALA A 102 -6.24 13.01 6.04
CA ALA A 102 -7.41 13.32 5.23
C ALA A 102 -8.53 12.36 5.55
N GLN A 103 -9.75 12.85 5.45
CA GLN A 103 -10.93 11.99 5.47
C GLN A 103 -11.11 11.44 4.06
N ILE A 104 -11.20 10.12 3.97
CA ILE A 104 -11.42 9.46 2.69
C ILE A 104 -12.68 8.62 2.78
N THR A 105 -13.28 8.35 1.64
CA THR A 105 -14.48 7.51 1.55
C THR A 105 -14.16 6.28 0.73
N VAL A 106 -14.75 5.15 1.14
CA VAL A 106 -14.57 3.87 0.44
C VAL A 106 -15.93 3.23 0.22
N PRO A 107 -16.05 2.35 -0.78
CA PRO A 107 -17.28 1.57 -0.97
C PRO A 107 -17.55 0.66 0.22
N PRO A 108 -18.79 0.20 0.41
CA PRO A 108 -19.14 -0.64 1.57
C PRO A 108 -18.35 -1.94 1.68
N HIS A 109 -17.84 -2.46 0.58
CA HIS A 109 -17.09 -3.73 0.58
C HIS A 109 -15.61 -3.56 0.95
N VAL A 110 -15.16 -2.32 1.17
CA VAL A 110 -13.77 -2.02 1.50
C VAL A 110 -13.69 -1.61 2.97
N SER A 111 -12.75 -2.20 3.70
CA SER A 111 -12.49 -1.82 5.09
C SER A 111 -11.53 -0.64 5.12
N LEU A 112 -11.83 0.31 5.99
CA LEU A 112 -11.00 1.51 6.18
C LEU A 112 -10.64 1.63 7.66
N LYS A 113 -9.35 1.76 7.92
CA LYS A 113 -8.84 1.93 9.28
C LYS A 113 -8.02 3.20 9.44
#